data_c25908327b468c9da09a879f4dcf42d8
#
_entry.id   c25908327b468c9da09a879f4dcf42d8
#
_cell.length_a   1.000
_cell.length_b   1.000
_cell.length_c   1.000
_cell.angle_alpha   90.00
_cell.angle_beta   90.00
_cell.angle_gamma   90.00
#
_symmetry.space_group_name_H-M   'P 1'
#
loop_
_entity.id
_entity.type
_entity.pdbx_description
1 polymer ?
#
loop_
_entity_poly.entity_id
_entity_poly.type
_entity_poly.pdbx_seq_one_letter_code
_entity_poly.pdbx_strand_id
1 'polypeptide(L)'
;MEEQHVCLVIEDDADVRGLITAVLTRAGFKVVAVGSGAEGKAAAVAAGSTLSLITLDLGLPDMDGQDLCLELRKLSPAPLLFLTSRAEDDDVLAGLAAGAAAYLTKPFLPSTLRDTALKLCRMQPRSGLSERR
;
A
#
# COMPACT_ATOMS: atom_id res chain seq x y z
N MET A 1 -2.66 10.08 23.31
CA MET A 1 -2.28 8.92 22.74
C MET A 1 -2.27 9.02 21.29
N GLU A 2 -1.24 8.57 20.65
CA GLU A 2 -1.13 8.69 19.27
C GLU A 2 -1.69 7.54 18.59
N GLU A 3 -2.35 7.76 17.49
CA GLU A 3 -2.80 6.71 16.65
C GLU A 3 -1.68 6.09 15.92
N GLN A 4 -1.64 4.79 15.84
CA GLN A 4 -0.62 4.11 15.09
C GLN A 4 -1.10 3.89 13.68
N HIS A 5 -0.31 4.28 12.70
CA HIS A 5 -0.63 4.02 11.32
C HIS A 5 -0.16 2.62 10.96
N VAL A 6 -1.06 1.83 10.42
CA VAL A 6 -0.76 0.45 10.04
C VAL A 6 -0.73 0.34 8.52
N CYS A 7 0.34 -0.24 8.00
CA CYS A 7 0.47 -0.46 6.57
C CYS A 7 0.50 -1.94 6.27
N LEU A 8 -0.29 -2.37 5.30
CA LEU A 8 -0.25 -3.74 4.79
C LEU A 8 0.62 -3.73 3.54
N VAL A 9 1.68 -4.53 3.54
CA VAL A 9 2.61 -4.63 2.42
C VAL A 9 2.42 -5.99 1.76
N ILE A 10 2.07 -6.00 0.47
CA ILE A 10 1.85 -7.23 -0.28
C ILE A 10 2.89 -7.29 -1.39
N GLU A 11 3.92 -8.12 -1.20
CA GLU A 11 5.07 -8.18 -2.08
C GLU A 11 5.67 -9.57 -2.03
N ASP A 12 5.78 -10.26 -3.17
CA ASP A 12 6.27 -11.63 -3.17
C ASP A 12 7.79 -11.74 -3.07
N ASP A 13 8.54 -10.74 -3.49
CA ASP A 13 10.00 -10.80 -3.40
C ASP A 13 10.42 -10.47 -1.97
N ALA A 14 11.08 -11.43 -1.31
CA ALA A 14 11.43 -11.28 0.10
C ALA A 14 12.36 -10.11 0.35
N ASP A 15 13.31 -9.85 -0.55
CA ASP A 15 14.24 -8.75 -0.37
C ASP A 15 13.54 -7.41 -0.50
N VAL A 16 12.70 -7.27 -1.50
CA VAL A 16 11.95 -6.03 -1.70
C VAL A 16 10.96 -5.83 -0.55
N ARG A 17 10.30 -6.93 -0.12
CA ARG A 17 9.37 -6.85 1.00
C ARG A 17 10.07 -6.37 2.27
N GLY A 18 11.30 -6.87 2.51
CA GLY A 18 12.07 -6.44 3.67
C GLY A 18 12.49 -5.00 3.58
N LEU A 19 12.85 -4.52 2.39
CA LEU A 19 13.23 -3.14 2.21
C LEU A 19 12.03 -2.22 2.46
N ILE A 20 10.88 -2.55 1.90
CA ILE A 20 9.67 -1.75 2.10
C ILE A 20 9.31 -1.71 3.58
N THR A 21 9.39 -2.86 4.24
CA THR A 21 9.07 -2.94 5.66
C THR A 21 10.00 -2.05 6.48
N ALA A 22 11.30 -2.08 6.17
CA ALA A 22 12.26 -1.27 6.92
C ALA A 22 12.01 0.22 6.74
N VAL A 23 11.74 0.64 5.50
CA VAL A 23 11.50 2.05 5.21
C VAL A 23 10.26 2.54 5.94
N LEU A 24 9.18 1.76 5.87
CA LEU A 24 7.92 2.21 6.45
C LEU A 24 7.93 2.12 7.98
N THR A 25 8.63 1.13 8.53
CA THR A 25 8.78 1.04 9.98
C THR A 25 9.52 2.27 10.51
N ARG A 26 10.58 2.69 9.81
CA ARG A 26 11.29 3.87 10.21
C ARG A 26 10.46 5.13 10.09
N ALA A 27 9.51 5.14 9.17
CA ALA A 27 8.64 6.29 8.98
C ALA A 27 7.49 6.33 10.02
N GLY A 28 7.40 5.33 10.89
CA GLY A 28 6.40 5.34 11.95
C GLY A 28 5.24 4.40 11.75
N PHE A 29 5.25 3.60 10.68
CA PHE A 29 4.17 2.66 10.45
C PHE A 29 4.39 1.37 11.22
N LYS A 30 3.30 0.77 11.65
CA LYS A 30 3.32 -0.62 12.06
C LYS A 30 3.06 -1.40 10.78
N VAL A 31 3.94 -2.31 10.41
CA VAL A 31 3.86 -2.99 9.12
C VAL A 31 3.42 -4.43 9.28
N VAL A 32 2.46 -4.83 8.46
CA VAL A 32 2.07 -6.23 8.30
C VAL A 32 2.48 -6.57 6.88
N ALA A 33 3.46 -7.43 6.71
CA ALA A 33 4.00 -7.74 5.39
C ALA A 33 3.70 -9.18 5.02
N VAL A 34 3.18 -9.39 3.82
CA VAL A 34 2.81 -10.73 3.35
C VAL A 34 3.34 -10.93 1.93
N GLY A 35 3.44 -12.17 1.51
CA GLY A 35 4.08 -12.51 0.26
C GLY A 35 3.16 -12.92 -0.88
N SER A 36 1.86 -12.89 -0.68
CA SER A 36 0.94 -13.31 -1.75
C SER A 36 -0.34 -12.50 -1.69
N GLY A 37 -1.08 -12.52 -2.78
CA GLY A 37 -2.36 -11.85 -2.83
C GLY A 37 -3.38 -12.47 -1.87
N ALA A 38 -3.36 -13.80 -1.74
CA ALA A 38 -4.27 -14.48 -0.83
C ALA A 38 -4.01 -14.07 0.61
N GLU A 39 -2.73 -14.00 0.99
CA GLU A 39 -2.37 -13.55 2.33
C GLU A 39 -2.74 -12.08 2.52
N GLY A 40 -2.61 -11.28 1.46
CA GLY A 40 -2.98 -9.87 1.51
C GLY A 40 -4.45 -9.68 1.79
N LYS A 41 -5.30 -10.46 1.14
CA LYS A 41 -6.73 -10.36 1.37
C LYS A 41 -7.08 -10.79 2.80
N ALA A 42 -6.47 -11.87 3.26
CA ALA A 42 -6.72 -12.33 4.64
C ALA A 42 -6.28 -11.29 5.66
N ALA A 43 -5.13 -10.66 5.41
CA ALA A 43 -4.64 -9.63 6.33
C ALA A 43 -5.54 -8.40 6.32
N ALA A 44 -6.08 -8.03 5.16
CA ALA A 44 -6.97 -6.88 5.07
C ALA A 44 -8.27 -7.14 5.83
N VAL A 45 -8.78 -8.36 5.75
CA VAL A 45 -9.98 -8.72 6.50
C VAL A 45 -9.68 -8.66 8.00
N ALA A 46 -8.55 -9.21 8.41
CA ALA A 46 -8.19 -9.24 9.83
C ALA A 46 -7.96 -7.85 10.40
N ALA A 47 -7.36 -6.97 9.63
CA ALA A 47 -7.05 -5.63 10.11
C ALA A 47 -8.28 -4.70 10.09
N GLY A 48 -9.20 -4.96 9.20
CA GLY A 48 -10.42 -4.17 9.13
C GLY A 48 -10.13 -2.69 8.89
N SER A 49 -10.72 -1.84 9.70
CA SER A 49 -10.58 -0.41 9.51
C SER A 49 -9.30 0.16 10.09
N THR A 50 -8.44 -0.67 10.65
CA THR A 50 -7.21 -0.14 11.23
C THR A 50 -6.15 0.21 10.19
N LEU A 51 -6.30 -0.26 8.94
CA LEU A 51 -5.31 0.00 7.92
C LEU A 51 -5.28 1.47 7.53
N SER A 52 -4.07 2.03 7.44
CA SER A 52 -3.86 3.39 6.99
C SER A 52 -3.30 3.46 5.58
N LEU A 53 -2.71 2.38 5.11
CA LEU A 53 -2.09 2.33 3.79
C LEU A 53 -1.92 0.90 3.36
N ILE A 54 -2.05 0.62 2.07
CA ILE A 54 -1.76 -0.68 1.49
C ILE A 54 -0.75 -0.47 0.37
N THR A 55 0.35 -1.23 0.35
CA THR A 55 1.22 -1.23 -0.81
C THR A 55 1.05 -2.57 -1.51
N LEU A 56 0.98 -2.55 -2.82
CA LEU A 56 0.64 -3.71 -3.61
C LEU A 56 1.52 -3.81 -4.84
N ASP A 57 2.16 -4.97 -5.02
CA ASP A 57 2.95 -5.25 -6.22
C ASP A 57 2.02 -5.78 -7.30
N LEU A 58 2.09 -5.22 -8.50
CA LEU A 58 1.27 -5.69 -9.59
C LEU A 58 1.68 -7.06 -10.10
N GLY A 59 2.93 -7.44 -9.88
CA GLY A 59 3.47 -8.69 -10.41
C GLY A 59 3.35 -9.91 -9.52
N LEU A 60 2.32 -9.96 -8.66
CA LEU A 60 2.17 -11.12 -7.78
C LEU A 60 1.90 -12.38 -8.60
N PRO A 61 2.49 -13.50 -8.21
CA PRO A 61 2.33 -14.73 -8.99
C PRO A 61 0.98 -15.42 -8.82
N ASP A 62 0.29 -15.17 -7.72
CA ASP A 62 -0.93 -15.92 -7.46
C ASP A 62 -2.20 -15.22 -7.93
N MET A 63 -2.14 -13.92 -8.24
CA MET A 63 -3.31 -13.28 -8.77
C MET A 63 -2.94 -11.96 -9.42
N ASP A 64 -3.81 -11.46 -10.26
CA ASP A 64 -3.60 -10.19 -10.97
C ASP A 64 -3.69 -9.07 -9.97
N GLY A 65 -2.72 -8.16 -10.00
CA GLY A 65 -2.67 -7.07 -9.04
C GLY A 65 -3.83 -6.10 -9.16
N GLN A 66 -4.33 -5.91 -10.37
CA GLN A 66 -5.46 -5.01 -10.55
C GLN A 66 -6.74 -5.63 -10.00
N ASP A 67 -6.92 -6.94 -10.19
CA ASP A 67 -8.06 -7.64 -9.62
C ASP A 67 -8.00 -7.59 -8.10
N LEU A 68 -6.80 -7.79 -7.55
CA LEU A 68 -6.63 -7.73 -6.11
C LEU A 68 -6.94 -6.32 -5.59
N CYS A 69 -6.56 -5.29 -6.33
CA CYS A 69 -6.86 -3.93 -5.92
C CYS A 69 -8.36 -3.73 -5.78
N LEU A 70 -9.14 -4.23 -6.76
CA LEU A 70 -10.58 -4.11 -6.70
C LEU A 70 -11.15 -4.82 -5.47
N GLU A 71 -10.61 -6.00 -5.17
CA GLU A 71 -11.06 -6.74 -3.99
C GLU A 71 -10.70 -6.00 -2.70
N LEU A 72 -9.50 -5.45 -2.63
CA LEU A 72 -9.07 -4.73 -1.44
C LEU A 72 -9.89 -3.46 -1.23
N ARG A 73 -10.32 -2.81 -2.31
CA ARG A 73 -11.16 -1.63 -2.17
C ARG A 73 -12.48 -1.94 -1.51
N LYS A 74 -12.95 -3.17 -1.65
CA LYS A 74 -14.19 -3.57 -0.99
C LYS A 74 -13.96 -3.85 0.48
N LEU A 75 -12.73 -4.17 0.86
CA LEU A 75 -12.42 -4.55 2.22
C LEU A 75 -11.89 -3.40 3.08
N SER A 76 -11.35 -2.37 2.46
CA SER A 76 -10.71 -1.29 3.20
C SER A 76 -10.74 0.01 2.42
N PRO A 77 -10.99 1.15 3.06
CA PRO A 77 -10.88 2.44 2.41
C PRO A 77 -9.48 3.01 2.42
N ALA A 78 -8.51 2.29 2.97
CA ALA A 78 -7.13 2.79 3.05
C ALA A 78 -6.58 3.08 1.66
N PRO A 79 -5.80 4.15 1.48
CA PRO A 79 -5.22 4.43 0.18
C PRO A 79 -4.28 3.30 -0.22
N LEU A 80 -4.24 3.01 -1.50
CA LEU A 80 -3.46 1.91 -2.04
C LEU A 80 -2.39 2.44 -2.95
N LEU A 81 -1.14 2.01 -2.74
CA LEU A 81 0.00 2.42 -3.51
C LEU A 81 0.54 1.23 -4.28
N PHE A 82 0.54 1.29 -5.61
CA PHE A 82 1.15 0.24 -6.41
C PHE A 82 2.66 0.42 -6.43
N LEU A 83 3.39 -0.68 -6.28
CA LEU A 83 4.83 -0.69 -6.45
C LEU A 83 5.10 -1.72 -7.53
N THR A 84 5.55 -1.29 -8.69
CA THR A 84 5.63 -2.20 -9.83
C THR A 84 6.87 -1.94 -10.68
N SER A 85 7.42 -3.00 -11.25
CA SER A 85 8.48 -2.84 -12.24
C SER A 85 7.87 -2.63 -13.62
N ARG A 86 6.55 -2.69 -13.77
CA ARG A 86 5.89 -2.45 -15.02
C ARG A 86 5.34 -1.05 -15.03
N ALA A 87 6.05 -0.15 -15.66
CA ALA A 87 5.69 1.25 -15.67
C ALA A 87 5.06 1.69 -16.99
N GLU A 88 4.46 0.77 -17.71
CA GLU A 88 3.83 1.14 -18.97
C GLU A 88 2.55 1.88 -18.69
N ASP A 89 2.24 2.84 -19.54
CA ASP A 89 1.12 3.71 -19.32
C ASP A 89 -0.19 2.97 -19.12
N ASP A 90 -0.41 1.92 -19.89
CA ASP A 90 -1.66 1.17 -19.78
C ASP A 90 -1.80 0.50 -18.41
N ASP A 91 -0.70 -0.03 -17.87
CA ASP A 91 -0.73 -0.66 -16.55
C ASP A 91 -1.00 0.38 -15.48
N VAL A 92 -0.41 1.56 -15.60
CA VAL A 92 -0.61 2.62 -14.63
C VAL A 92 -2.06 3.10 -14.66
N LEU A 93 -2.58 3.33 -15.87
CA LEU A 93 -3.95 3.80 -15.97
C LEU A 93 -4.95 2.77 -15.46
N ALA A 94 -4.70 1.50 -15.74
CA ALA A 94 -5.58 0.43 -15.25
C ALA A 94 -5.55 0.35 -13.72
N GLY A 95 -4.37 0.54 -13.12
CA GLY A 95 -4.26 0.51 -11.67
C GLY A 95 -4.99 1.67 -11.02
N LEU A 96 -4.85 2.86 -11.59
CA LEU A 96 -5.55 4.01 -11.05
C LEU A 96 -7.05 3.87 -11.23
N ALA A 97 -7.49 3.31 -12.35
CA ALA A 97 -8.90 3.07 -12.58
C ALA A 97 -9.46 2.03 -11.61
N ALA A 98 -8.62 1.09 -11.15
CA ALA A 98 -9.04 0.08 -10.19
C ALA A 98 -9.08 0.63 -8.76
N GLY A 99 -8.67 1.86 -8.56
CA GLY A 99 -8.80 2.49 -7.24
C GLY A 99 -7.51 2.78 -6.51
N ALA A 100 -6.36 2.65 -7.16
CA ALA A 100 -5.09 2.99 -6.52
C ALA A 100 -4.97 4.49 -6.39
N ALA A 101 -4.38 4.94 -5.30
CA ALA A 101 -4.17 6.36 -5.07
C ALA A 101 -2.90 6.87 -5.73
N ALA A 102 -1.92 6.02 -5.94
CA ALA A 102 -0.65 6.40 -6.55
C ALA A 102 0.12 5.16 -6.97
N TYR A 103 1.24 5.35 -7.66
CA TYR A 103 2.12 4.24 -7.99
C TYR A 103 3.57 4.71 -7.93
N LEU A 104 4.48 3.76 -7.70
CA LEU A 104 5.90 3.98 -7.81
C LEU A 104 6.50 2.84 -8.63
N THR A 105 7.48 3.16 -9.47
CA THR A 105 8.14 2.13 -10.25
C THR A 105 9.35 1.59 -9.51
N LYS A 106 9.61 0.31 -9.66
CA LYS A 106 10.80 -0.32 -9.13
C LYS A 106 11.92 -0.22 -10.17
N PRO A 107 13.11 0.07 -9.74
CA PRO A 107 13.51 0.36 -8.37
C PRO A 107 13.12 1.77 -7.96
N PHE A 108 12.83 1.93 -6.67
CA PHE A 108 12.49 3.23 -6.14
C PHE A 108 13.51 3.62 -5.08
N LEU A 109 13.59 4.91 -4.80
CA LEU A 109 14.44 5.36 -3.71
C LEU A 109 13.67 5.21 -2.40
N PRO A 110 14.34 4.79 -1.33
CA PRO A 110 13.68 4.70 -0.03
C PRO A 110 13.00 5.99 0.40
N SER A 111 13.62 7.14 0.12
CA SER A 111 13.03 8.41 0.49
C SER A 111 11.76 8.68 -0.31
N THR A 112 11.70 8.28 -1.56
CA THR A 112 10.50 8.47 -2.37
C THR A 112 9.36 7.62 -1.83
N LEU A 113 9.64 6.38 -1.44
CA LEU A 113 8.62 5.52 -0.86
C LEU A 113 8.12 6.12 0.45
N ARG A 114 9.03 6.55 1.31
CA ARG A 114 8.65 7.15 2.59
C ARG A 114 7.77 8.37 2.38
N ASP A 115 8.19 9.29 1.51
CA ASP A 115 7.48 10.53 1.32
C ASP A 115 6.11 10.29 0.70
N THR A 116 6.02 9.37 -0.25
CA THR A 116 4.74 9.05 -0.88
C THR A 116 3.78 8.43 0.13
N ALA A 117 4.28 7.51 0.95
CA ALA A 117 3.45 6.86 1.95
C ALA A 117 2.91 7.87 2.97
N LEU A 118 3.77 8.76 3.44
CA LEU A 118 3.34 9.77 4.40
C LEU A 118 2.34 10.73 3.78
N LYS A 119 2.55 11.10 2.53
CA LYS A 119 1.64 11.99 1.85
C LYS A 119 0.27 11.36 1.69
N LEU A 120 0.21 10.10 1.31
CA LEU A 120 -1.07 9.43 1.13
C LEU A 120 -1.82 9.31 2.45
N CYS A 121 -1.12 9.06 3.54
CA CYS A 121 -1.75 8.98 4.84
C CYS A 121 -2.28 10.32 5.31
N ARG A 122 -1.58 11.41 5.00
CA ARG A 122 -2.07 12.72 5.36
C ARG A 122 -3.28 13.12 4.58
N MET A 123 -3.45 12.58 3.39
CA MET A 123 -4.59 12.91 2.57
C MET A 123 -5.86 12.18 3.00
N GLN A 124 -5.72 11.19 3.86
CA GLN A 124 -6.88 10.49 4.33
C GLN A 124 -7.63 11.34 5.32
N PRO A 125 -8.93 11.44 5.23
CA PRO A 125 -9.67 12.19 6.22
C PRO A 125 -9.68 11.43 7.53
N ARG A 126 -8.96 11.92 8.50
CA ARG A 126 -8.92 11.31 9.77
C ARG A 126 -9.77 12.09 10.68
N SER A 127 -9.73 11.97 11.82
CA SER A 127 -10.48 12.72 12.66
C SER A 127 -10.30 14.09 12.40
N GLY A 128 -11.03 14.76 12.03
CA GLY A 128 -10.94 16.04 11.59
C GLY A 128 -9.96 16.93 12.16
N LEU A 129 -9.27 16.51 13.01
CA LEU A 129 -8.42 17.35 13.50
C LEU A 129 -7.38 17.67 12.73
N SER A 130 -7.05 16.83 11.98
CA SER A 130 -5.83 17.06 11.40
C SER A 130 -5.83 18.16 10.53
N GLU A 131 -6.82 18.53 10.14
CA GLU A 131 -6.78 19.48 9.24
C GLU A 131 -6.73 20.69 9.73
N ARG A 132 -6.73 21.00 10.47
CA ARG A 132 -6.66 22.16 10.77
C ARG A 132 -5.56 22.63 10.80
N ARG A 133 -5.05 22.83 10.51
CA ARG A 133 -4.13 23.25 10.54
C ARG A 133 -3.72 23.61 10.15
#